data_80d7ae4bb6c9e7bc55988feba70dd120
#
_entry.id   80d7ae4bb6c9e7bc55988feba70dd120
#
_cell.length_a   1.000
_cell.length_b   1.000
_cell.length_c   1.000
_cell.angle_alpha   90.00
_cell.angle_beta   90.00
_cell.angle_gamma   90.00
#
_symmetry.space_group_name_H-M   'P 1'
#
loop_
_entity.id
_entity.type
_entity.pdbx_description
1 polymer ?
#
loop_
_entity_poly.entity_id
_entity_poly.type
_entity_poly.pdbx_seq_one_letter_code
_entity_poly.pdbx_strand_id
1 'polypeptide(L)'
;MELQPKTRPPMTESTTRPERSSRSDAPSVFKVVSEGRAYPTRVHPELAAEAAVLEVKDFELWYGAKQALYDIHMRVPAGKVTALIGPSGCGKSTLLRCVNRMNDLIESVSIEGEMRLNGDAIYGPKVDVIELRKRIGMVFQKPNPFPMSIFENVIYSLRIDGERSRAVLEEVCRRSLEGAGLWNEVKDRLQDSALALSGGQQQRLCIARAIAAEPEVLLLDEPCSALDPIATGRIEDLIEELKGSYSILIVTHNMQQASRTSDYTAFMYLGRMIEFGPTEKIFLRPELQETEDYVTGRFG
;
A
#
# COMPACT_ATOMS: atom_id res chain seq x y z
N MET A 1 5.07 -53.43 52.38
CA MET A 1 4.62 -53.52 50.98
C MET A 1 5.08 -52.22 50.28
N GLU A 2 6.34 -52.25 49.80
CA GLU A 2 7.03 -51.11 49.26
C GLU A 2 6.63 -50.89 47.79
N LEU A 3 6.25 -49.68 47.43
CA LEU A 3 5.99 -49.26 46.06
C LEU A 3 7.28 -48.73 45.41
N GLN A 4 7.81 -49.45 44.44
CA GLN A 4 8.97 -49.06 43.65
C GLN A 4 8.57 -47.95 42.64
N PRO A 5 9.44 -46.95 42.37
CA PRO A 5 9.19 -45.91 41.38
C PRO A 5 9.42 -46.41 39.94
N LYS A 6 8.44 -46.12 39.05
CA LYS A 6 8.55 -46.39 37.61
C LYS A 6 9.57 -45.46 36.97
N THR A 7 10.63 -46.00 36.41
CA THR A 7 11.60 -45.31 35.55
C THR A 7 10.96 -44.88 34.23
N ARG A 8 11.11 -43.61 33.86
CA ARG A 8 10.82 -43.08 32.51
C ARG A 8 11.90 -43.53 31.53
N PRO A 9 11.57 -43.92 30.29
CA PRO A 9 12.57 -44.17 29.26
C PRO A 9 13.21 -42.86 28.77
N PRO A 10 14.45 -42.89 28.24
CA PRO A 10 15.15 -41.70 27.77
C PRO A 10 14.52 -41.18 26.48
N MET A 11 14.28 -39.88 26.42
CA MET A 11 13.95 -39.16 25.19
C MET A 11 15.22 -39.06 24.32
N THR A 12 15.33 -39.92 23.35
CA THR A 12 16.20 -39.72 22.19
C THR A 12 15.31 -39.17 21.09
N GLU A 13 15.64 -37.95 20.63
CA GLU A 13 15.80 -37.66 19.22
C GLU A 13 16.06 -36.19 19.04
N SER A 14 17.30 -35.87 18.81
CA SER A 14 17.72 -34.60 18.24
C SER A 14 17.24 -34.55 16.80
N THR A 15 16.17 -33.79 16.54
CA THR A 15 15.83 -33.37 15.20
C THR A 15 16.88 -32.35 14.77
N THR A 16 17.92 -32.82 14.13
CA THR A 16 18.88 -32.01 13.40
C THR A 16 18.11 -31.25 12.32
N ARG A 17 17.97 -29.94 12.52
CA ARG A 17 17.59 -28.99 11.47
C ARG A 17 18.55 -29.21 10.31
N PRO A 18 18.07 -29.34 9.05
CA PRO A 18 18.98 -29.42 7.91
C PRO A 18 19.87 -28.18 7.90
N GLU A 19 21.19 -28.38 7.93
CA GLU A 19 22.16 -27.33 7.73
C GLU A 19 21.90 -26.67 6.37
N ARG A 20 21.53 -25.36 6.39
CA ARG A 20 21.45 -24.55 5.18
C ARG A 20 22.84 -24.57 4.53
N SER A 21 22.88 -25.04 3.30
CA SER A 21 24.07 -25.04 2.44
C SER A 21 24.77 -23.69 2.50
N SER A 22 26.10 -23.73 2.58
CA SER A 22 27.10 -22.68 2.56
C SER A 22 26.61 -21.32 2.03
N ARG A 23 26.74 -20.29 2.88
CA ARG A 23 26.60 -18.87 2.50
C ARG A 23 27.36 -18.66 1.19
N SER A 24 26.66 -18.26 0.13
CA SER A 24 27.32 -17.84 -1.10
C SER A 24 28.22 -16.64 -0.76
N ASP A 25 29.45 -16.60 -1.31
CA ASP A 25 30.38 -15.46 -1.20
C ASP A 25 29.87 -14.19 -1.94
N ALA A 26 28.60 -14.17 -2.36
CA ALA A 26 27.99 -13.02 -3.00
C ALA A 26 27.79 -11.89 -1.97
N PRO A 27 28.14 -10.64 -2.33
CA PRO A 27 27.94 -9.52 -1.43
C PRO A 27 26.46 -9.33 -1.11
N SER A 28 26.15 -8.98 0.14
CA SER A 28 24.78 -8.68 0.58
C SER A 28 24.13 -7.64 -0.34
N VAL A 29 22.83 -7.84 -0.65
CA VAL A 29 22.02 -6.89 -1.44
C VAL A 29 22.11 -5.49 -0.86
N PHE A 30 22.04 -5.36 0.46
CA PHE A 30 22.15 -4.06 1.14
C PHE A 30 23.49 -3.37 0.86
N LYS A 31 24.58 -4.10 0.84
CA LYS A 31 25.90 -3.58 0.48
C LYS A 31 25.96 -3.12 -0.99
N VAL A 32 25.47 -3.96 -1.90
CA VAL A 32 25.42 -3.64 -3.34
C VAL A 32 24.63 -2.36 -3.58
N VAL A 33 23.44 -2.27 -2.98
CA VAL A 33 22.54 -1.12 -3.15
C VAL A 33 23.08 0.14 -2.46
N SER A 34 23.66 0.02 -1.25
CA SER A 34 24.25 1.18 -0.54
C SER A 34 25.48 1.76 -1.23
N GLU A 35 26.19 0.94 -2.02
CA GLU A 35 27.31 1.38 -2.90
C GLU A 35 26.80 2.00 -4.22
N GLY A 36 25.48 2.17 -4.39
CA GLY A 36 24.87 2.75 -5.60
C GLY A 36 24.85 1.79 -6.80
N ARG A 37 25.21 0.52 -6.62
CA ARG A 37 25.21 -0.47 -7.71
C ARG A 37 23.79 -0.95 -8.02
N ALA A 38 23.54 -1.26 -9.29
CA ALA A 38 22.28 -1.85 -9.73
C ALA A 38 22.06 -3.22 -9.07
N TYR A 39 20.82 -3.48 -8.70
CA TYR A 39 20.36 -4.77 -8.21
C TYR A 39 19.03 -5.10 -8.87
N PRO A 40 18.89 -6.22 -9.59
CA PRO A 40 17.65 -6.59 -10.24
C PRO A 40 16.61 -6.98 -9.19
N THR A 41 15.38 -6.46 -9.32
CA THR A 41 14.27 -6.85 -8.45
C THR A 41 14.02 -8.35 -8.53
N ARG A 42 13.91 -9.02 -7.38
CA ARG A 42 13.47 -10.41 -7.31
C ARG A 42 11.94 -10.44 -7.38
N VAL A 43 11.41 -10.81 -8.53
CA VAL A 43 9.96 -10.92 -8.76
C VAL A 43 9.56 -12.38 -8.73
N HIS A 44 8.59 -12.72 -7.89
CA HIS A 44 8.05 -14.08 -7.79
C HIS A 44 7.16 -14.40 -9.01
N PRO A 45 7.23 -15.63 -9.57
CA PRO A 45 6.59 -15.98 -10.83
C PRO A 45 5.05 -15.92 -10.79
N GLU A 46 4.43 -16.03 -9.62
CA GLU A 46 2.98 -15.96 -9.43
C GLU A 46 2.39 -14.63 -9.92
N LEU A 47 3.15 -13.54 -9.80
CA LEU A 47 2.73 -12.22 -10.30
C LEU A 47 2.52 -12.18 -11.81
N ALA A 48 3.20 -13.03 -12.57
CA ALA A 48 3.07 -13.08 -14.01
C ALA A 48 1.70 -13.61 -14.48
N ALA A 49 1.03 -14.40 -13.63
CA ALA A 49 -0.29 -14.98 -13.93
C ALA A 49 -1.45 -14.00 -13.63
N GLU A 50 -1.19 -12.92 -12.86
CA GLU A 50 -2.21 -11.94 -12.49
C GLU A 50 -2.41 -10.89 -13.58
N ALA A 51 -3.67 -10.50 -13.80
CA ALA A 51 -3.97 -9.31 -14.59
C ALA A 51 -3.53 -8.06 -13.84
N ALA A 52 -2.72 -7.21 -14.45
CA ALA A 52 -2.24 -5.99 -13.83
C ALA A 52 -3.15 -4.80 -14.14
N VAL A 53 -3.54 -4.04 -13.12
CA VAL A 53 -4.21 -2.74 -13.27
C VAL A 53 -3.19 -1.62 -13.45
N LEU A 54 -2.04 -1.70 -12.76
CA LEU A 54 -0.96 -0.73 -12.85
C LEU A 54 0.33 -1.44 -13.22
N GLU A 55 1.01 -0.92 -14.23
CA GLU A 55 2.32 -1.41 -14.66
C GLU A 55 3.35 -0.27 -14.58
N VAL A 56 4.49 -0.57 -13.98
CA VAL A 56 5.64 0.34 -13.85
C VAL A 56 6.83 -0.34 -14.48
N LYS A 57 7.54 0.38 -15.37
CA LYS A 57 8.67 -0.18 -16.10
C LYS A 57 9.80 0.84 -16.26
N ASP A 58 11.01 0.40 -15.96
CA ASP A 58 12.25 1.20 -16.07
C ASP A 58 12.08 2.59 -15.39
N PHE A 59 11.34 2.65 -14.25
CA PHE A 59 10.89 3.92 -13.70
C PHE A 59 11.91 4.49 -12.72
N GLU A 60 12.31 5.72 -12.97
CA GLU A 60 13.27 6.46 -12.19
C GLU A 60 12.74 7.85 -11.81
N LEU A 61 13.17 8.39 -10.68
CA LEU A 61 12.78 9.73 -10.22
C LEU A 61 13.94 10.44 -9.51
N TRP A 62 14.08 11.72 -9.82
CA TRP A 62 15.03 12.63 -9.16
C TRP A 62 14.32 13.82 -8.51
N TYR A 63 14.85 14.27 -7.40
CA TYR A 63 14.58 15.59 -6.79
C TYR A 63 15.82 16.46 -7.03
N GLY A 64 15.80 17.30 -8.05
CA GLY A 64 16.97 18.02 -8.54
C GLY A 64 18.08 17.04 -8.94
N ALA A 65 19.25 17.15 -8.34
CA ALA A 65 20.38 16.25 -8.61
C ALA A 65 20.34 14.91 -7.82
N LYS A 66 19.40 14.75 -6.88
CA LYS A 66 19.32 13.57 -6.02
C LYS A 66 18.33 12.57 -6.58
N GLN A 67 18.80 11.42 -7.01
CA GLN A 67 17.94 10.30 -7.38
C GLN A 67 17.25 9.68 -6.16
N ALA A 68 15.97 9.42 -6.25
CA ALA A 68 15.14 8.87 -5.18
C ALA A 68 14.53 7.52 -5.53
N LEU A 69 14.30 7.24 -6.82
CA LEU A 69 13.84 5.94 -7.29
C LEU A 69 14.78 5.48 -8.42
N TYR A 70 15.12 4.19 -8.40
CA TYR A 70 16.09 3.59 -9.28
C TYR A 70 15.52 2.34 -9.92
N ASP A 71 15.30 2.35 -11.22
CA ASP A 71 14.96 1.19 -12.04
C ASP A 71 13.80 0.36 -11.42
N ILE A 72 12.68 1.02 -11.16
CA ILE A 72 11.51 0.37 -10.58
C ILE A 72 10.71 -0.38 -11.63
N HIS A 73 10.52 -1.68 -11.39
CA HIS A 73 9.63 -2.55 -12.14
C HIS A 73 8.57 -3.10 -11.20
N MET A 74 7.29 -2.82 -11.48
CA MET A 74 6.19 -3.29 -10.65
C MET A 74 4.94 -3.58 -11.48
N ARG A 75 4.22 -4.64 -11.13
CA ARG A 75 2.89 -4.95 -11.67
C ARG A 75 1.93 -5.11 -10.49
N VAL A 76 0.97 -4.19 -10.37
CA VAL A 76 -0.06 -4.25 -9.32
C VAL A 76 -1.23 -5.07 -9.84
N PRO A 77 -1.56 -6.22 -9.22
CA PRO A 77 -2.67 -7.05 -9.63
C PRO A 77 -4.03 -6.37 -9.46
N ALA A 78 -4.91 -6.57 -10.45
CA ALA A 78 -6.27 -6.04 -10.43
C ALA A 78 -7.11 -6.68 -9.32
N GLY A 79 -7.89 -5.87 -8.59
CA GLY A 79 -8.79 -6.31 -7.52
C GLY A 79 -8.07 -6.90 -6.30
N LYS A 80 -6.77 -6.68 -6.16
CA LYS A 80 -5.94 -7.18 -5.05
C LYS A 80 -5.34 -6.04 -4.23
N VAL A 81 -4.90 -6.38 -3.03
CA VAL A 81 -4.15 -5.47 -2.16
C VAL A 81 -2.65 -5.73 -2.32
N THR A 82 -1.90 -4.72 -2.73
CA THR A 82 -0.43 -4.76 -2.81
C THR A 82 0.17 -3.83 -1.76
N ALA A 83 1.01 -4.35 -0.87
CA ALA A 83 1.71 -3.55 0.13
C ALA A 83 3.13 -3.19 -0.33
N LEU A 84 3.51 -1.94 -0.13
CA LEU A 84 4.90 -1.47 -0.20
C LEU A 84 5.46 -1.39 1.21
N ILE A 85 6.47 -2.18 1.53
CA ILE A 85 7.15 -2.19 2.82
C ILE A 85 8.62 -1.79 2.65
N GLY A 86 9.27 -1.37 3.73
CA GLY A 86 10.67 -0.97 3.72
C GLY A 86 10.97 0.12 4.77
N PRO A 87 12.25 0.41 5.03
CA PRO A 87 12.65 1.43 6.00
C PRO A 87 12.10 2.81 5.67
N SER A 88 12.03 3.69 6.68
CA SER A 88 11.66 5.09 6.47
C SER A 88 12.62 5.76 5.47
N GLY A 89 12.09 6.56 4.56
CA GLY A 89 12.87 7.26 3.54
C GLY A 89 13.37 6.41 2.37
N CYS A 90 12.99 5.12 2.25
CA CYS A 90 13.43 4.28 1.13
C CYS A 90 12.67 4.51 -0.19
N GLY A 91 11.75 5.49 -0.27
CA GLY A 91 11.08 5.86 -1.52
C GLY A 91 9.63 5.38 -1.70
N LYS A 92 9.02 4.64 -0.74
CA LYS A 92 7.65 4.10 -0.84
C LYS A 92 6.59 5.15 -1.16
N SER A 93 6.48 6.19 -0.34
CA SER A 93 5.51 7.28 -0.57
C SER A 93 5.86 8.10 -1.82
N THR A 94 7.14 8.19 -2.19
CA THR A 94 7.56 8.80 -3.46
C THR A 94 6.98 8.02 -4.64
N LEU A 95 7.17 6.69 -4.66
CA LEU A 95 6.62 5.81 -5.70
C LEU A 95 5.08 5.87 -5.72
N LEU A 96 4.44 5.80 -4.54
CA LEU A 96 2.97 5.90 -4.43
C LEU A 96 2.44 7.19 -5.06
N ARG A 97 3.08 8.35 -4.77
CA ARG A 97 2.69 9.66 -5.29
C ARG A 97 3.01 9.87 -6.77
N CYS A 98 3.86 9.04 -7.36
CA CYS A 98 4.06 9.02 -8.79
C CYS A 98 2.84 8.47 -9.53
N VAL A 99 2.13 7.50 -8.95
CA VAL A 99 0.99 6.84 -9.60
C VAL A 99 -0.14 7.82 -9.91
N ASN A 100 -0.42 8.79 -9.02
CA ASN A 100 -1.42 9.84 -9.25
C ASN A 100 -0.82 11.21 -9.63
N ARG A 101 0.46 11.22 -10.00
CA ARG A 101 1.18 12.42 -10.45
C ARG A 101 1.21 13.57 -9.43
N MET A 102 1.16 13.25 -8.12
CA MET A 102 1.29 14.30 -7.09
C MET A 102 2.69 14.90 -7.03
N ASN A 103 3.71 14.15 -7.44
CA ASN A 103 5.08 14.66 -7.48
C ASN A 103 5.30 15.74 -8.54
N ASP A 104 4.39 15.89 -9.52
CA ASP A 104 4.38 17.00 -10.50
C ASP A 104 4.26 18.38 -9.85
N LEU A 105 3.77 18.45 -8.59
CA LEU A 105 3.67 19.70 -7.83
C LEU A 105 5.04 20.19 -7.30
N ILE A 106 6.08 19.40 -7.48
CA ILE A 106 7.45 19.69 -7.02
C ILE A 106 8.28 20.04 -8.27
N GLU A 107 8.61 21.32 -8.45
CA GLU A 107 9.31 21.82 -9.65
C GLU A 107 10.65 21.12 -9.96
N SER A 108 11.32 20.65 -8.92
CA SER A 108 12.63 19.96 -9.09
C SER A 108 12.52 18.48 -9.43
N VAL A 109 11.31 17.93 -9.63
CA VAL A 109 11.15 16.52 -9.98
C VAL A 109 11.37 16.29 -11.45
N SER A 110 12.21 15.30 -11.77
CA SER A 110 12.32 14.71 -13.10
C SER A 110 12.10 13.21 -13.05
N ILE A 111 11.52 12.67 -14.11
CA ILE A 111 11.04 11.28 -14.17
C ILE A 111 11.47 10.70 -15.52
N GLU A 112 11.93 9.45 -15.50
CA GLU A 112 12.17 8.61 -16.67
C GLU A 112 11.44 7.28 -16.52
N GLY A 113 11.24 6.56 -17.63
CA GLY A 113 10.52 5.29 -17.67
C GLY A 113 9.03 5.43 -17.89
N GLU A 114 8.28 4.36 -17.62
CA GLU A 114 6.86 4.26 -17.92
C GLU A 114 6.03 3.86 -16.69
N MET A 115 4.82 4.46 -16.59
CA MET A 115 3.72 3.93 -15.79
C MET A 115 2.47 3.87 -16.64
N ARG A 116 1.69 2.78 -16.51
CA ARG A 116 0.44 2.56 -17.24
C ARG A 116 -0.67 2.09 -16.31
N LEU A 117 -1.85 2.70 -16.46
CA LEU A 117 -3.09 2.30 -15.78
C LEU A 117 -3.99 1.62 -16.81
N ASN A 118 -4.26 0.33 -16.66
CA ASN A 118 -5.01 -0.48 -17.63
C ASN A 118 -4.51 -0.29 -19.08
N GLY A 119 -3.19 -0.22 -19.26
CA GLY A 119 -2.55 0.00 -20.56
C GLY A 119 -2.41 1.46 -20.99
N ASP A 120 -3.15 2.40 -20.38
CA ASP A 120 -3.06 3.83 -20.66
C ASP A 120 -1.84 4.45 -19.96
N ALA A 121 -1.07 5.26 -20.68
CA ALA A 121 0.08 5.95 -20.10
C ALA A 121 -0.38 6.96 -19.02
N ILE A 122 0.28 6.94 -17.86
CA ILE A 122 0.07 7.92 -16.78
C ILE A 122 0.84 9.22 -17.05
N TYR A 123 1.99 9.12 -17.68
CA TYR A 123 2.84 10.25 -18.05
C TYR A 123 2.81 10.51 -19.55
N GLY A 124 2.85 11.77 -19.94
CA GLY A 124 2.90 12.20 -21.33
C GLY A 124 2.14 13.50 -21.56
N PRO A 125 2.41 14.20 -22.69
CA PRO A 125 1.88 15.53 -22.97
C PRO A 125 0.36 15.56 -23.25
N LYS A 126 -0.24 14.39 -23.52
CA LYS A 126 -1.67 14.27 -23.84
C LYS A 126 -2.51 13.75 -22.66
N VAL A 127 -1.88 13.47 -21.51
CA VAL A 127 -2.58 12.90 -20.35
C VAL A 127 -3.29 14.04 -19.60
N ASP A 128 -4.60 13.92 -19.50
CA ASP A 128 -5.39 14.79 -18.60
C ASP A 128 -5.20 14.33 -17.15
N VAL A 129 -4.49 15.15 -16.37
CA VAL A 129 -4.16 14.82 -14.98
C VAL A 129 -5.39 14.85 -14.08
N ILE A 130 -6.41 15.66 -14.41
CA ILE A 130 -7.65 15.74 -13.63
C ILE A 130 -8.42 14.44 -13.81
N GLU A 131 -8.60 13.98 -15.05
CA GLU A 131 -9.27 12.71 -15.34
C GLU A 131 -8.48 11.53 -14.77
N LEU A 132 -7.15 11.53 -14.86
CA LEU A 132 -6.31 10.52 -14.25
C LEU A 132 -6.55 10.41 -12.74
N ARG A 133 -6.61 11.54 -12.03
CA ARG A 133 -6.81 11.57 -10.56
C ARG A 133 -8.20 11.16 -10.10
N LYS A 134 -9.20 11.13 -10.99
CA LYS A 134 -10.50 10.51 -10.70
C LYS A 134 -10.40 8.99 -10.71
N ARG A 135 -9.62 8.45 -11.66
CA ARG A 135 -9.37 7.00 -11.78
C ARG A 135 -8.46 6.45 -10.68
N ILE A 136 -7.71 7.33 -9.97
CA ILE A 136 -6.74 6.96 -8.93
C ILE A 136 -7.04 7.75 -7.66
N GLY A 137 -7.79 7.14 -6.75
CA GLY A 137 -8.08 7.72 -5.43
C GLY A 137 -6.85 7.69 -4.52
N MET A 138 -6.72 8.69 -3.64
CA MET A 138 -5.62 8.72 -2.66
C MET A 138 -6.09 9.11 -1.26
N VAL A 139 -5.62 8.35 -0.28
CA VAL A 139 -5.80 8.59 1.15
C VAL A 139 -4.44 8.79 1.80
N PHE A 140 -4.30 9.89 2.54
CA PHE A 140 -3.04 10.30 3.12
C PHE A 140 -2.84 9.74 4.54
N GLN A 141 -1.59 9.76 4.99
CA GLN A 141 -1.17 9.33 6.31
C GLN A 141 -1.92 10.06 7.44
N LYS A 142 -2.09 11.39 7.32
CA LYS A 142 -2.92 12.16 8.24
C LYS A 142 -4.28 12.38 7.62
N PRO A 143 -5.37 12.11 8.35
CA PRO A 143 -6.69 12.46 7.88
C PRO A 143 -6.75 13.93 7.47
N ASN A 144 -7.32 14.20 6.30
CA ASN A 144 -7.38 15.54 5.73
C ASN A 144 -8.79 15.87 5.20
N PRO A 145 -9.83 15.76 6.05
CA PRO A 145 -11.14 16.19 5.64
C PRO A 145 -11.12 17.71 5.33
N PHE A 146 -11.87 18.10 4.32
CA PHE A 146 -12.06 19.52 4.03
C PHE A 146 -12.88 20.18 5.15
N PRO A 147 -12.69 21.50 5.41
CA PRO A 147 -13.46 22.25 6.41
C PRO A 147 -14.91 22.51 5.93
N MET A 148 -15.61 21.43 5.65
CA MET A 148 -16.97 21.35 5.12
C MET A 148 -17.75 20.31 5.92
N SER A 149 -19.03 20.13 5.59
CA SER A 149 -19.85 19.06 6.19
C SER A 149 -19.35 17.66 5.77
N ILE A 150 -19.78 16.65 6.48
CA ILE A 150 -19.54 15.24 6.13
C ILE A 150 -20.06 14.97 4.71
N PHE A 151 -21.28 15.40 4.43
CA PHE A 151 -21.91 15.26 3.11
C PHE A 151 -21.06 15.88 2.00
N GLU A 152 -20.70 17.16 2.12
CA GLU A 152 -19.92 17.86 1.11
C GLU A 152 -18.51 17.28 0.91
N ASN A 153 -17.91 16.72 1.96
CA ASN A 153 -16.63 15.98 1.81
C ASN A 153 -16.76 14.78 0.86
N VAL A 154 -17.81 13.97 1.02
CA VAL A 154 -17.98 12.76 0.21
C VAL A 154 -18.28 13.09 -1.24
N ILE A 155 -19.19 14.04 -1.49
CA ILE A 155 -19.64 14.36 -2.85
C ILE A 155 -18.76 15.39 -3.56
N TYR A 156 -17.65 15.79 -2.98
CA TYR A 156 -16.83 16.90 -3.45
C TYR A 156 -16.37 16.73 -4.93
N SER A 157 -15.89 15.52 -5.29
CA SER A 157 -15.48 15.23 -6.66
C SER A 157 -16.63 15.36 -7.66
N LEU A 158 -17.82 14.85 -7.32
CA LEU A 158 -19.01 14.93 -8.17
C LEU A 158 -19.45 16.38 -8.38
N ARG A 159 -19.34 17.21 -7.32
CA ARG A 159 -19.64 18.64 -7.43
C ARG A 159 -18.72 19.38 -8.40
N ILE A 160 -17.41 19.04 -8.35
CA ILE A 160 -16.45 19.62 -9.30
C ILE A 160 -16.76 19.17 -10.73
N ASP A 161 -17.22 17.95 -10.93
CA ASP A 161 -17.64 17.42 -12.23
C ASP A 161 -18.98 17.97 -12.73
N GLY A 162 -19.62 18.84 -11.91
CA GLY A 162 -20.85 19.53 -12.29
C GLY A 162 -22.13 18.76 -11.97
N GLU A 163 -22.07 17.64 -11.22
CA GLU A 163 -23.28 16.94 -10.80
C GLU A 163 -24.11 17.80 -9.84
N ARG A 164 -25.39 17.98 -10.16
CA ARG A 164 -26.32 18.82 -9.41
C ARG A 164 -27.57 18.06 -8.94
N SER A 165 -27.77 16.84 -9.42
CA SER A 165 -28.90 16.03 -9.02
C SER A 165 -28.77 15.65 -7.54
N ARG A 166 -29.68 16.17 -6.72
CA ARG A 166 -29.69 15.90 -5.29
C ARG A 166 -29.84 14.41 -5.01
N ALA A 167 -30.66 13.70 -5.76
CA ALA A 167 -30.89 12.28 -5.60
C ALA A 167 -29.61 11.46 -5.88
N VAL A 168 -28.85 11.83 -6.92
CA VAL A 168 -27.58 11.17 -7.25
C VAL A 168 -26.55 11.43 -6.15
N LEU A 169 -26.41 12.67 -5.69
CA LEU A 169 -25.46 13.06 -4.66
C LEU A 169 -25.76 12.38 -3.31
N GLU A 170 -27.05 12.29 -2.92
CA GLU A 170 -27.47 11.61 -1.70
C GLU A 170 -27.19 10.09 -1.78
N GLU A 171 -27.45 9.47 -2.92
CA GLU A 171 -27.18 8.05 -3.13
C GLU A 171 -25.67 7.73 -3.12
N VAL A 172 -24.85 8.53 -3.82
CA VAL A 172 -23.37 8.35 -3.79
C VAL A 172 -22.84 8.58 -2.39
N CYS A 173 -23.33 9.60 -1.68
CA CYS A 173 -22.91 9.86 -0.31
C CYS A 173 -23.24 8.67 0.60
N ARG A 174 -24.47 8.14 0.53
CA ARG A 174 -24.90 6.97 1.32
C ARG A 174 -24.01 5.77 1.02
N ARG A 175 -23.90 5.38 -0.26
CA ARG A 175 -23.11 4.21 -0.70
C ARG A 175 -21.64 4.32 -0.29
N SER A 176 -21.03 5.50 -0.46
CA SER A 176 -19.62 5.71 -0.12
C SER A 176 -19.38 5.67 1.40
N LEU A 177 -20.29 6.20 2.20
CA LEU A 177 -20.22 6.11 3.66
C LEU A 177 -20.50 4.69 4.17
N GLU A 178 -21.40 3.94 3.52
CA GLU A 178 -21.60 2.52 3.77
C GLU A 178 -20.34 1.73 3.44
N GLY A 179 -19.79 1.92 2.23
CA GLY A 179 -18.55 1.30 1.77
C GLY A 179 -17.32 1.66 2.60
N ALA A 180 -17.34 2.76 3.36
CA ALA A 180 -16.30 3.14 4.31
C ALA A 180 -16.63 2.74 5.77
N GLY A 181 -17.68 1.95 6.01
CA GLY A 181 -18.11 1.52 7.34
C GLY A 181 -18.47 2.68 8.28
N LEU A 182 -18.85 3.85 7.75
CA LEU A 182 -19.08 5.07 8.54
C LEU A 182 -20.55 5.48 8.59
N TRP A 183 -21.41 5.00 7.69
CA TRP A 183 -22.79 5.41 7.55
C TRP A 183 -23.57 5.41 8.85
N ASN A 184 -23.55 4.31 9.59
CA ASN A 184 -24.34 4.16 10.83
C ASN A 184 -23.93 5.13 11.94
N GLU A 185 -22.72 5.69 11.88
CA GLU A 185 -22.20 6.64 12.87
C GLU A 185 -22.55 8.08 12.54
N VAL A 186 -22.86 8.38 11.25
CA VAL A 186 -22.99 9.78 10.77
C VAL A 186 -24.26 10.09 10.01
N LYS A 187 -25.12 9.11 9.67
CA LYS A 187 -26.31 9.28 8.83
C LYS A 187 -27.27 10.36 9.32
N ASP A 188 -27.37 10.58 10.64
CA ASP A 188 -28.29 11.55 11.25
C ASP A 188 -27.64 12.94 11.42
N ARG A 189 -26.38 13.12 11.02
CA ARG A 189 -25.60 14.35 11.18
C ARG A 189 -24.68 14.65 9.98
N LEU A 190 -25.15 14.35 8.77
CA LEU A 190 -24.38 14.54 7.54
C LEU A 190 -24.01 16.00 7.27
N GLN A 191 -24.73 16.96 7.85
CA GLN A 191 -24.49 18.40 7.72
C GLN A 191 -23.50 18.94 8.77
N ASP A 192 -23.10 18.10 9.76
CA ASP A 192 -22.10 18.50 10.74
C ASP A 192 -20.73 18.66 10.10
N SER A 193 -19.89 19.47 10.75
CA SER A 193 -18.50 19.66 10.31
C SER A 193 -17.72 18.34 10.34
N ALA A 194 -17.09 17.99 9.24
CA ALA A 194 -16.20 16.84 9.16
C ALA A 194 -15.01 16.91 10.15
N LEU A 195 -14.61 18.13 10.54
CA LEU A 195 -13.54 18.34 11.52
C LEU A 195 -13.95 17.98 12.95
N ALA A 196 -15.25 17.81 13.25
CA ALA A 196 -15.75 17.38 14.56
C ALA A 196 -15.70 15.85 14.74
N LEU A 197 -15.36 15.10 13.71
CA LEU A 197 -15.21 13.65 13.77
C LEU A 197 -13.92 13.24 14.50
N SER A 198 -13.92 12.04 15.12
CA SER A 198 -12.68 11.45 15.66
C SER A 198 -11.68 11.14 14.54
N GLY A 199 -10.39 10.97 14.88
CA GLY A 199 -9.34 10.69 13.88
C GLY A 199 -9.65 9.47 13.00
N GLY A 200 -10.11 8.36 13.59
CA GLY A 200 -10.52 7.18 12.83
C GLY A 200 -11.77 7.40 11.95
N GLN A 201 -12.73 8.20 12.42
CA GLN A 201 -13.88 8.61 11.60
C GLN A 201 -13.45 9.54 10.44
N GLN A 202 -12.55 10.48 10.70
CA GLN A 202 -11.99 11.35 9.66
C GLN A 202 -11.26 10.54 8.58
N GLN A 203 -10.48 9.53 8.99
CA GLN A 203 -9.77 8.65 8.04
C GLN A 203 -10.76 7.87 7.17
N ARG A 204 -11.79 7.27 7.78
CA ARG A 204 -12.85 6.58 7.02
C ARG A 204 -13.64 7.53 6.12
N LEU A 205 -13.85 8.78 6.54
CA LEU A 205 -14.45 9.81 5.69
C LEU A 205 -13.55 10.13 4.49
N CYS A 206 -12.23 10.21 4.66
CA CYS A 206 -11.28 10.39 3.56
C CYS A 206 -11.30 9.20 2.59
N ILE A 207 -11.50 7.97 3.10
CA ILE A 207 -11.70 6.79 2.24
C ILE A 207 -13.04 6.90 1.50
N ALA A 208 -14.14 7.24 2.19
CA ALA A 208 -15.46 7.45 1.56
C ALA A 208 -15.38 8.48 0.43
N ARG A 209 -14.69 9.60 0.65
CA ARG A 209 -14.44 10.63 -0.37
C ARG A 209 -13.66 10.09 -1.57
N ALA A 210 -12.65 9.25 -1.32
CA ALA A 210 -11.82 8.67 -2.39
C ALA A 210 -12.62 7.67 -3.24
N ILE A 211 -13.44 6.81 -2.63
CA ILE A 211 -14.24 5.80 -3.36
C ILE A 211 -15.49 6.37 -4.01
N ALA A 212 -15.95 7.59 -3.63
CA ALA A 212 -17.10 8.25 -4.22
C ALA A 212 -16.93 8.53 -5.73
N ALA A 213 -15.68 8.68 -6.20
CA ALA A 213 -15.34 8.83 -7.61
C ALA A 213 -15.23 7.50 -8.36
N GLU A 214 -15.47 6.36 -7.70
CA GLU A 214 -15.33 4.99 -8.27
C GLU A 214 -13.96 4.74 -8.92
N PRO A 215 -12.84 4.94 -8.20
CA PRO A 215 -11.52 4.83 -8.80
C PRO A 215 -11.19 3.36 -9.16
N GLU A 216 -10.32 3.17 -10.15
CA GLU A 216 -9.77 1.86 -10.52
C GLU A 216 -8.69 1.40 -9.54
N VAL A 217 -7.94 2.37 -8.98
CA VAL A 217 -6.88 2.13 -7.99
C VAL A 217 -7.06 3.05 -6.80
N LEU A 218 -6.96 2.50 -5.59
CA LEU A 218 -6.97 3.25 -4.33
C LEU A 218 -5.56 3.21 -3.72
N LEU A 219 -4.96 4.38 -3.58
CA LEU A 219 -3.64 4.57 -2.97
C LEU A 219 -3.81 4.92 -1.49
N LEU A 220 -3.16 4.17 -0.60
CA LEU A 220 -3.20 4.39 0.84
C LEU A 220 -1.77 4.65 1.36
N ASP A 221 -1.46 5.89 1.74
CA ASP A 221 -0.16 6.26 2.30
C ASP A 221 -0.19 6.17 3.83
N GLU A 222 0.25 5.07 4.41
CA GLU A 222 0.29 4.78 5.85
C GLU A 222 -1.04 5.08 6.59
N PRO A 223 -2.18 4.53 6.15
CA PRO A 223 -3.52 4.99 6.55
C PRO A 223 -3.84 4.81 8.04
N CYS A 224 -3.05 4.02 8.78
CA CYS A 224 -3.29 3.71 10.19
C CYS A 224 -2.25 4.33 11.14
N SER A 225 -1.22 5.02 10.65
CA SER A 225 -0.07 5.44 11.46
C SER A 225 -0.41 6.45 12.58
N ALA A 226 -1.51 7.20 12.44
CA ALA A 226 -1.96 8.20 13.40
C ALA A 226 -3.18 7.75 14.22
N LEU A 227 -3.55 6.45 14.15
CA LEU A 227 -4.78 5.91 14.75
C LEU A 227 -4.49 5.02 15.96
N ASP A 228 -5.45 4.95 16.85
CA ASP A 228 -5.45 3.97 17.94
C ASP A 228 -5.67 2.53 17.41
N PRO A 229 -5.39 1.48 18.23
CA PRO A 229 -5.51 0.09 17.79
C PRO A 229 -6.93 -0.31 17.33
N ILE A 230 -7.98 0.25 17.93
CA ILE A 230 -9.36 -0.06 17.56
C ILE A 230 -9.70 0.53 16.20
N ALA A 231 -9.34 1.81 15.99
CA ALA A 231 -9.52 2.47 14.70
C ALA A 231 -8.67 1.81 13.60
N THR A 232 -7.44 1.37 13.94
CA THR A 232 -6.58 0.60 13.03
C THR A 232 -7.26 -0.69 12.57
N GLY A 233 -7.81 -1.50 13.49
CA GLY A 233 -8.53 -2.72 13.15
C GLY A 233 -9.70 -2.45 12.19
N ARG A 234 -10.48 -1.40 12.42
CA ARG A 234 -11.59 -1.02 11.53
C ARG A 234 -11.12 -0.62 10.13
N ILE A 235 -9.95 0.00 9.98
CA ILE A 235 -9.38 0.31 8.66
C ILE A 235 -8.87 -0.95 7.97
N GLU A 236 -8.28 -1.89 8.72
CA GLU A 236 -7.85 -3.18 8.17
C GLU A 236 -9.04 -4.01 7.66
N ASP A 237 -10.12 -4.11 8.45
CA ASP A 237 -11.38 -4.75 8.03
C ASP A 237 -11.95 -4.08 6.76
N LEU A 238 -11.95 -2.75 6.74
CA LEU A 238 -12.42 -1.98 5.59
C LEU A 238 -11.59 -2.24 4.32
N ILE A 239 -10.27 -2.35 4.42
CA ILE A 239 -9.40 -2.68 3.28
C ILE A 239 -9.76 -4.06 2.71
N GLU A 240 -10.05 -5.05 3.57
CA GLU A 240 -10.49 -6.37 3.13
C GLU A 240 -11.87 -6.34 2.45
N GLU A 241 -12.81 -5.53 2.95
CA GLU A 241 -14.14 -5.35 2.35
C GLU A 241 -14.07 -4.65 0.98
N LEU A 242 -13.13 -3.72 0.79
CA LEU A 242 -12.92 -3.00 -0.47
C LEU A 242 -12.18 -3.83 -1.53
N LYS A 243 -11.50 -4.87 -1.12
CA LYS A 243 -10.80 -5.80 -2.00
C LYS A 243 -11.76 -6.46 -2.98
N GLY A 244 -11.31 -6.68 -4.20
CA GLY A 244 -12.16 -7.19 -5.28
C GLY A 244 -12.91 -6.08 -6.02
N SER A 245 -13.45 -5.09 -5.31
CA SER A 245 -14.08 -3.91 -5.91
C SER A 245 -13.06 -2.88 -6.37
N TYR A 246 -11.95 -2.77 -5.64
CA TYR A 246 -10.85 -1.85 -5.94
C TYR A 246 -9.51 -2.58 -5.96
N SER A 247 -8.58 -2.10 -6.79
CA SER A 247 -7.18 -2.48 -6.69
C SER A 247 -6.50 -1.53 -5.70
N ILE A 248 -5.86 -2.05 -4.67
CA ILE A 248 -5.33 -1.23 -3.57
C ILE A 248 -3.82 -1.31 -3.54
N LEU A 249 -3.16 -0.14 -3.53
CA LEU A 249 -1.73 -0.02 -3.27
C LEU A 249 -1.52 0.71 -1.94
N ILE A 250 -1.03 -0.01 -0.95
CA ILE A 250 -0.83 0.51 0.41
C ILE A 250 0.64 0.63 0.77
N VAL A 251 1.04 1.78 1.29
CA VAL A 251 2.33 1.96 1.97
C VAL A 251 2.12 1.75 3.46
N THR A 252 2.92 0.91 4.08
CA THR A 252 2.92 0.76 5.54
C THR A 252 4.32 0.42 6.05
N HIS A 253 4.63 0.89 7.25
CA HIS A 253 5.80 0.45 8.02
C HIS A 253 5.43 -0.62 9.06
N ASN A 254 4.14 -0.95 9.21
CA ASN A 254 3.66 -1.99 10.11
C ASN A 254 3.62 -3.34 9.39
N MET A 255 4.58 -4.21 9.72
CA MET A 255 4.71 -5.55 9.12
C MET A 255 3.48 -6.43 9.38
N GLN A 256 2.88 -6.32 10.57
CA GLN A 256 1.69 -7.09 10.91
C GLN A 256 0.49 -6.66 10.08
N GLN A 257 0.34 -5.36 9.83
CA GLN A 257 -0.69 -4.84 8.94
C GLN A 257 -0.49 -5.36 7.51
N ALA A 258 0.70 -5.19 6.94
CA ALA A 258 1.01 -5.69 5.60
C ALA A 258 0.71 -7.19 5.47
N SER A 259 1.15 -8.00 6.45
CA SER A 259 0.93 -9.45 6.46
C SER A 259 -0.54 -9.86 6.50
N ARG A 260 -1.41 -9.06 7.17
CA ARG A 260 -2.84 -9.39 7.31
C ARG A 260 -3.69 -8.90 6.15
N THR A 261 -3.37 -7.71 5.62
CA THR A 261 -4.29 -7.01 4.70
C THR A 261 -3.90 -7.12 3.23
N SER A 262 -2.67 -7.58 2.90
CA SER A 262 -2.23 -7.60 1.50
C SER A 262 -2.14 -9.01 0.91
N ASP A 263 -2.45 -9.12 -0.38
CA ASP A 263 -2.25 -10.33 -1.18
C ASP A 263 -0.81 -10.43 -1.69
N TYR A 264 -0.23 -9.27 -2.05
CA TYR A 264 1.12 -9.13 -2.57
C TYR A 264 1.89 -8.09 -1.78
N THR A 265 3.18 -8.32 -1.60
CA THR A 265 4.06 -7.40 -0.88
C THR A 265 5.34 -7.15 -1.67
N ALA A 266 5.71 -5.89 -1.79
CA ALA A 266 6.97 -5.44 -2.38
C ALA A 266 7.84 -4.81 -1.29
N PHE A 267 9.05 -5.33 -1.12
CA PHE A 267 10.06 -4.78 -0.22
C PHE A 267 10.95 -3.78 -0.97
N MET A 268 11.05 -2.57 -0.45
CA MET A 268 11.87 -1.49 -0.99
C MET A 268 13.01 -1.11 -0.05
N TYR A 269 14.19 -0.82 -0.64
CA TYR A 269 15.35 -0.34 0.08
C TYR A 269 16.13 0.68 -0.76
N LEU A 270 16.44 1.86 -0.20
CA LEU A 270 17.20 2.95 -0.83
C LEU A 270 16.75 3.27 -2.27
N GLY A 271 15.45 3.41 -2.49
CA GLY A 271 14.88 3.76 -3.79
C GLY A 271 14.78 2.61 -4.79
N ARG A 272 15.09 1.39 -4.40
CA ARG A 272 15.00 0.21 -5.26
C ARG A 272 13.96 -0.78 -4.73
N MET A 273 13.33 -1.50 -5.63
CA MET A 273 12.52 -2.65 -5.28
C MET A 273 13.42 -3.87 -5.17
N ILE A 274 13.42 -4.53 -4.03
CA ILE A 274 14.34 -5.64 -3.72
C ILE A 274 13.68 -6.98 -4.01
N GLU A 275 12.50 -7.21 -3.43
CA GLU A 275 11.75 -8.45 -3.63
C GLU A 275 10.25 -8.14 -3.72
N PHE A 276 9.52 -8.79 -4.65
CA PHE A 276 8.10 -8.61 -4.86
C PHE A 276 7.41 -9.93 -5.16
N GLY A 277 6.42 -10.27 -4.37
CA GLY A 277 5.71 -11.55 -4.50
C GLY A 277 4.46 -11.67 -3.62
N PRO A 278 3.84 -12.86 -3.58
CA PRO A 278 2.76 -13.16 -2.66
C PRO A 278 3.15 -12.85 -1.21
N THR A 279 2.28 -12.18 -0.47
CA THR A 279 2.55 -11.73 0.91
C THR A 279 2.97 -12.89 1.81
N GLU A 280 2.30 -14.04 1.70
CA GLU A 280 2.68 -15.23 2.46
C GLU A 280 4.15 -15.64 2.22
N LYS A 281 4.62 -15.58 0.97
CA LYS A 281 6.01 -15.92 0.63
C LYS A 281 6.98 -14.88 1.17
N ILE A 282 6.71 -13.60 0.98
CA ILE A 282 7.57 -12.51 1.47
C ILE A 282 7.76 -12.58 2.99
N PHE A 283 6.71 -12.91 3.75
CA PHE A 283 6.77 -12.96 5.21
C PHE A 283 7.25 -14.30 5.79
N LEU A 284 6.93 -15.42 5.15
CA LEU A 284 7.23 -16.76 5.70
C LEU A 284 8.43 -17.44 5.04
N ARG A 285 8.67 -17.18 3.75
CA ARG A 285 9.70 -17.86 2.94
C ARG A 285 10.26 -16.93 1.86
N PRO A 286 10.79 -15.77 2.24
CA PRO A 286 11.40 -14.88 1.24
C PRO A 286 12.58 -15.56 0.55
N GLU A 287 12.80 -15.20 -0.70
CA GLU A 287 13.92 -15.75 -1.48
C GLU A 287 15.25 -15.08 -1.10
N LEU A 288 15.19 -13.84 -0.58
CA LEU A 288 16.35 -13.05 -0.19
C LEU A 288 16.50 -13.00 1.34
N GLN A 289 17.75 -13.19 1.81
CA GLN A 289 18.07 -13.11 3.24
C GLN A 289 17.77 -11.71 3.79
N GLU A 290 18.00 -10.67 3.01
CA GLU A 290 17.75 -9.29 3.38
C GLU A 290 16.26 -9.00 3.60
N THR A 291 15.39 -9.61 2.82
CA THR A 291 13.94 -9.55 3.04
C THR A 291 13.58 -10.27 4.34
N GLU A 292 14.16 -11.47 4.59
CA GLU A 292 13.97 -12.21 5.85
C GLU A 292 14.41 -11.38 7.05
N ASP A 293 15.59 -10.76 6.98
CA ASP A 293 16.14 -9.94 8.07
C ASP A 293 15.25 -8.71 8.34
N TYR A 294 14.71 -8.09 7.28
CA TYR A 294 13.80 -6.95 7.42
C TYR A 294 12.45 -7.36 8.05
N VAL A 295 11.78 -8.38 7.54
CA VAL A 295 10.45 -8.77 8.03
C VAL A 295 10.48 -9.40 9.42
N THR A 296 11.64 -9.95 9.83
CA THR A 296 11.85 -10.51 11.17
C THR A 296 12.40 -9.51 12.19
N GLY A 297 12.62 -8.25 11.79
CA GLY A 297 13.16 -7.21 12.66
C GLY A 297 14.65 -7.35 12.99
N ARG A 298 15.41 -8.15 12.24
CA ARG A 298 16.88 -8.30 12.35
C ARG A 298 17.65 -7.27 11.51
N PHE A 299 16.92 -6.31 10.99
CA PHE A 299 17.45 -5.24 10.18
C PHE A 299 17.99 -4.13 11.08
N GLY A 300 19.33 -3.90 11.06
CA GLY A 300 20.00 -2.87 11.86
C GLY A 300 21.50 -3.05 11.80
#